data_97d97728bf3594bc29fc7c48bc1ca69f
#
_entry.id   97d97728bf3594bc29fc7c48bc1ca69f
#
_cell.length_a   1.000
_cell.length_b   1.000
_cell.length_c   1.000
_cell.angle_alpha   90.00
_cell.angle_beta   90.00
_cell.angle_gamma   90.00
#
_symmetry.space_group_name_H-M   'P 1'
#
loop_
_entity.id
_entity.type
_entity.pdbx_description
1 polymer ?
#
loop_
_entity_poly.entity_id
_entity_poly.type
_entity_poly.pdbx_seq_one_letter_code
_entity_poly.pdbx_strand_id
1 'polypeptide(L)'
;MAFTLQAEAAEAPQPLFSGEVSSSAVQAMHPFPEHEQYQAGTIKPNYVSQNQLDDEVRKKYNEWKTRYLKKHPKKSDQYYVFYNLEKEAAPDNAVSCSEGHGYGMLISALMAGYDPQAKDYFDGLYRFYKAHPSVNNPALMAWQQIKTGAGDIIDTPPSNSDDGSRSATDGDMDIAYALLLADKQWGSSGPIDYLSEGKAAIAAIMKEDVNQQKWSLKFGDWVENNDPDYGLATRPSDFMLSHLRAFGNAAGDPNWAKVADNTYGIIQTISTKYSPTTGLLPDFVVWSNGGYAPSPPNLLETDRDGYFSWNAARVPWRVPVDYLLSGDTRALNQTKLTNAWISKKTNGNPSKIVAGYKLNGDPLDDNDPAIAYSAPFAVSAMLDSSNQNWLNTLWKSIVNAPTSSNSYYGNSIRLLCMITISGNWWDPTDASN
;
A
#
# COMPACT_ATOMS: atom_id res chain seq x y z
N MET A 1 -20.45 82.53 17.96
CA MET A 1 -19.40 82.16 17.02
C MET A 1 -19.03 80.71 17.30
N ALA A 2 -19.52 79.82 16.45
CA ALA A 2 -19.26 78.38 16.60
C ALA A 2 -18.13 78.03 15.63
N PHE A 3 -17.06 77.45 16.11
CA PHE A 3 -15.96 76.92 15.33
C PHE A 3 -16.21 75.39 15.11
N THR A 4 -16.45 75.04 13.86
CA THR A 4 -16.47 73.65 13.39
C THR A 4 -15.05 73.20 13.09
N LEU A 5 -14.54 72.20 13.79
CA LEU A 5 -13.34 71.49 13.46
C LEU A 5 -13.69 70.36 12.50
N GLN A 6 -13.20 70.41 11.27
CA GLN A 6 -13.15 69.31 10.35
C GLN A 6 -12.02 68.36 10.71
N ALA A 7 -12.32 67.07 10.94
CA ALA A 7 -11.33 66.02 11.10
C ALA A 7 -10.94 65.51 9.70
N GLU A 8 -9.69 65.63 9.34
CA GLU A 8 -9.09 64.93 8.19
C GLU A 8 -8.99 63.44 8.49
N ALA A 9 -9.54 62.67 7.59
CA ALA A 9 -9.42 61.19 7.64
C ALA A 9 -7.99 60.83 7.17
N ALA A 10 -7.26 60.15 8.05
CA ALA A 10 -5.98 59.57 7.72
C ALA A 10 -6.22 58.32 6.82
N GLU A 11 -5.58 58.31 5.66
CA GLU A 11 -5.53 57.13 4.77
C GLU A 11 -4.82 55.95 5.46
N ALA A 12 -5.45 54.79 5.44
CA ALA A 12 -4.85 53.56 5.91
C ALA A 12 -3.72 53.13 4.95
N PRO A 13 -2.61 52.60 5.48
CA PRO A 13 -1.52 52.15 4.61
C PRO A 13 -1.94 50.95 3.80
N GLN A 14 -1.74 51.01 2.48
CA GLN A 14 -1.89 49.94 1.53
C GLN A 14 -0.92 48.80 1.85
N PRO A 15 -1.32 47.52 1.79
CA PRO A 15 -0.38 46.43 1.97
C PRO A 15 0.51 46.32 0.72
N LEU A 16 1.80 46.57 0.91
CA LEU A 16 2.85 46.23 -0.03
C LEU A 16 3.12 44.73 0.00
N PHE A 17 3.20 44.19 -1.20
CA PHE A 17 3.51 42.79 -1.55
C PHE A 17 2.31 41.84 -1.67
N SER A 18 1.63 41.92 -2.81
CA SER A 18 1.08 40.75 -3.51
C SER A 18 2.11 40.28 -4.53
N GLY A 19 3.13 39.59 -4.06
CA GLY A 19 3.93 38.72 -4.89
C GLY A 19 3.16 37.44 -5.03
N GLU A 20 2.33 37.30 -6.06
CA GLU A 20 1.90 36.01 -6.55
C GLU A 20 3.14 35.23 -6.99
N VAL A 21 3.66 34.37 -6.12
CA VAL A 21 4.48 33.24 -6.55
C VAL A 21 3.50 32.31 -7.23
N SER A 22 3.26 32.54 -8.52
CA SER A 22 2.68 31.55 -9.43
C SER A 22 3.70 30.42 -9.54
N SER A 23 3.71 29.49 -8.57
CA SER A 23 4.12 28.14 -8.87
C SER A 23 3.04 27.63 -9.81
N SER A 24 3.34 27.52 -11.09
CA SER A 24 2.51 26.74 -12.01
C SER A 24 2.49 25.32 -11.42
N ALA A 25 1.43 25.01 -10.69
CA ALA A 25 1.22 23.65 -10.18
C ALA A 25 1.30 22.73 -11.39
N VAL A 26 2.25 21.79 -11.39
CA VAL A 26 2.39 20.83 -12.49
C VAL A 26 1.08 20.04 -12.51
N GLN A 27 0.35 20.18 -13.61
CA GLN A 27 -0.98 19.55 -13.74
C GLN A 27 -0.80 18.02 -13.74
N ALA A 28 -1.61 17.33 -12.94
CA ALA A 28 -1.69 15.87 -12.99
C ALA A 28 -2.27 15.43 -14.32
N MET A 29 -1.64 14.47 -14.99
CA MET A 29 -2.11 13.93 -16.27
C MET A 29 -3.21 12.89 -16.09
N HIS A 30 -3.24 12.21 -14.93
CA HIS A 30 -4.27 11.27 -14.49
C HIS A 30 -4.92 11.77 -13.17
N PRO A 31 -5.72 12.84 -13.24
CA PRO A 31 -6.23 13.50 -12.03
C PRO A 31 -7.30 12.66 -11.34
N PHE A 32 -7.22 12.57 -10.00
CA PHE A 32 -8.32 12.02 -9.21
C PHE A 32 -9.59 12.91 -9.31
N PRO A 33 -10.78 12.34 -9.61
CA PRO A 33 -11.05 10.91 -9.79
C PRO A 33 -10.78 10.44 -11.23
N GLU A 34 -10.07 9.33 -11.42
CA GLU A 34 -9.72 8.77 -12.72
C GLU A 34 -10.87 7.96 -13.33
N HIS A 35 -11.57 7.19 -12.50
CA HIS A 35 -12.67 6.31 -12.90
C HIS A 35 -12.25 5.22 -13.89
N GLU A 36 -11.16 4.53 -13.56
CA GLU A 36 -10.67 3.39 -14.33
C GLU A 36 -11.75 2.37 -14.65
N GLN A 37 -11.73 1.86 -15.87
CA GLN A 37 -12.65 0.83 -16.34
C GLN A 37 -12.08 -0.56 -16.06
N TYR A 38 -12.46 -1.12 -14.93
CA TYR A 38 -12.07 -2.48 -14.56
C TYR A 38 -12.76 -3.53 -15.45
N GLN A 39 -12.31 -4.78 -15.33
CA GLN A 39 -12.83 -5.90 -16.12
C GLN A 39 -14.36 -6.01 -16.06
N ALA A 40 -14.93 -6.40 -17.19
CA ALA A 40 -16.40 -6.58 -17.33
C ALA A 40 -16.92 -7.54 -16.26
N GLY A 41 -18.07 -7.20 -15.67
CA GLY A 41 -18.70 -7.99 -14.61
C GLY A 41 -18.24 -7.64 -13.19
N THR A 42 -17.26 -6.75 -13.05
CA THR A 42 -16.91 -6.18 -11.74
C THR A 42 -17.96 -5.16 -11.28
N ILE A 43 -18.09 -5.01 -9.97
CA ILE A 43 -19.11 -4.14 -9.38
C ILE A 43 -18.49 -3.13 -8.42
N LYS A 44 -19.20 -2.02 -8.23
CA LYS A 44 -18.93 -1.02 -7.19
C LYS A 44 -20.14 -0.94 -6.23
N PRO A 45 -20.01 -0.35 -5.04
CA PRO A 45 -21.17 -0.04 -4.21
C PRO A 45 -22.21 0.75 -5.01
N ASN A 46 -23.47 0.30 -5.01
CA ASN A 46 -24.50 0.84 -5.90
C ASN A 46 -25.68 1.55 -5.19
N TYR A 47 -25.61 1.67 -3.86
CA TYR A 47 -26.60 2.42 -3.08
C TYR A 47 -26.22 3.91 -2.92
N VAL A 48 -25.06 4.29 -3.41
CA VAL A 48 -24.52 5.65 -3.47
C VAL A 48 -24.06 5.95 -4.89
N SER A 49 -24.00 7.23 -5.26
CA SER A 49 -23.47 7.65 -6.57
C SER A 49 -21.94 7.54 -6.62
N GLN A 50 -21.38 7.54 -7.83
CA GLN A 50 -19.92 7.59 -8.04
C GLN A 50 -19.30 8.80 -7.33
N ASN A 51 -19.92 9.99 -7.43
CA ASN A 51 -19.41 11.18 -6.73
C ASN A 51 -19.37 11.00 -5.21
N GLN A 52 -20.35 10.30 -4.64
CA GLN A 52 -20.33 10.01 -3.20
C GLN A 52 -19.23 9.01 -2.81
N LEU A 53 -18.90 8.03 -3.68
CA LEU A 53 -17.74 7.16 -3.47
C LEU A 53 -16.45 7.99 -3.43
N ASP A 54 -16.28 8.90 -4.39
CA ASP A 54 -15.11 9.76 -4.50
C ASP A 54 -15.00 10.74 -3.31
N ASP A 55 -16.12 11.29 -2.84
CA ASP A 55 -16.15 12.18 -1.69
C ASP A 55 -15.74 11.49 -0.40
N GLU A 56 -16.11 10.22 -0.20
CA GLU A 56 -15.64 9.44 0.95
C GLU A 56 -14.14 9.14 0.86
N VAL A 57 -13.60 8.89 -0.34
CA VAL A 57 -12.16 8.77 -0.56
C VAL A 57 -11.46 10.07 -0.20
N ARG A 58 -11.92 11.22 -0.71
CA ARG A 58 -11.37 12.56 -0.38
C ARG A 58 -11.34 12.82 1.12
N LYS A 59 -12.44 12.49 1.80
CA LYS A 59 -12.56 12.65 3.25
C LYS A 59 -11.52 11.79 3.98
N LYS A 60 -11.42 10.50 3.66
CA LYS A 60 -10.45 9.59 4.30
C LYS A 60 -9.01 9.93 3.95
N TYR A 61 -8.74 10.41 2.76
CA TYR A 61 -7.44 10.96 2.37
C TYR A 61 -7.04 12.15 3.25
N ASN A 62 -7.93 13.12 3.44
CA ASN A 62 -7.63 14.29 4.27
C ASN A 62 -7.40 13.93 5.75
N GLU A 63 -8.19 12.98 6.29
CA GLU A 63 -8.00 12.43 7.63
C GLU A 63 -6.64 11.72 7.76
N TRP A 64 -6.29 10.85 6.79
CA TRP A 64 -5.03 10.11 6.74
C TRP A 64 -3.84 11.07 6.61
N LYS A 65 -3.89 11.99 5.68
CA LYS A 65 -2.85 12.99 5.42
C LYS A 65 -2.52 13.81 6.68
N THR A 66 -3.53 14.35 7.33
CA THR A 66 -3.37 15.14 8.56
C THR A 66 -2.72 14.32 9.67
N ARG A 67 -3.10 13.04 9.79
CA ARG A 67 -2.67 12.19 10.87
C ARG A 67 -1.25 11.64 10.66
N TYR A 68 -0.93 11.17 9.45
CA TYR A 68 0.27 10.36 9.21
C TYR A 68 1.32 11.00 8.32
N LEU A 69 0.96 11.86 7.37
CA LEU A 69 1.95 12.53 6.52
C LEU A 69 2.62 13.67 7.27
N LYS A 70 3.92 13.54 7.53
CA LYS A 70 4.68 14.49 8.34
C LYS A 70 5.84 15.09 7.56
N LYS A 71 6.04 16.40 7.76
CA LYS A 71 7.24 17.08 7.28
C LYS A 71 8.43 16.72 8.15
N HIS A 72 9.59 16.48 7.53
CA HIS A 72 10.81 16.16 8.27
C HIS A 72 11.21 17.36 9.16
N PRO A 73 11.53 17.15 10.44
CA PRO A 73 11.74 18.25 11.39
C PRO A 73 12.95 19.13 11.08
N LYS A 74 13.96 18.59 10.39
CA LYS A 74 15.21 19.29 10.08
C LYS A 74 15.48 19.47 8.57
N LYS A 75 14.76 18.77 7.70
CA LYS A 75 14.93 18.80 6.24
C LYS A 75 13.62 19.26 5.62
N SER A 76 13.57 20.56 5.24
CA SER A 76 12.32 21.22 4.85
C SER A 76 11.72 20.72 3.53
N ASP A 77 12.48 19.99 2.73
CA ASP A 77 12.12 19.42 1.44
C ASP A 77 11.76 17.92 1.51
N GLN A 78 11.74 17.34 2.72
CA GLN A 78 11.40 15.93 2.94
C GLN A 78 10.09 15.76 3.71
N TYR A 79 9.35 14.71 3.34
CA TYR A 79 8.17 14.20 4.04
C TYR A 79 8.36 12.72 4.35
N TYR A 80 7.69 12.23 5.39
CA TYR A 80 7.63 10.81 5.75
C TYR A 80 6.27 10.44 6.28
N VAL A 81 5.94 9.16 6.23
CA VAL A 81 4.72 8.63 6.84
C VAL A 81 5.05 8.19 8.26
N PHE A 82 4.41 8.83 9.24
CA PHE A 82 4.59 8.48 10.64
C PHE A 82 3.70 7.28 10.99
N TYR A 83 4.30 6.11 11.15
CA TYR A 83 3.57 4.87 11.33
C TYR A 83 3.40 4.46 12.80
N ASN A 84 4.23 4.95 13.72
CA ASN A 84 4.21 4.58 15.13
C ASN A 84 3.46 5.57 16.03
N LEU A 85 2.40 6.20 15.49
CA LEU A 85 1.60 7.16 16.25
C LEU A 85 0.89 6.48 17.43
N GLU A 86 0.47 5.26 17.25
CA GLU A 86 -0.20 4.40 18.22
C GLU A 86 0.79 3.64 19.11
N LYS A 87 2.09 3.81 18.89
CA LYS A 87 3.20 3.16 19.63
C LYS A 87 3.13 1.63 19.59
N GLU A 88 2.83 1.11 18.41
CA GLU A 88 2.73 -0.33 18.15
C GLU A 88 4.07 -0.95 17.74
N ALA A 89 5.01 -0.13 17.26
CA ALA A 89 6.30 -0.59 16.77
C ALA A 89 7.41 -0.51 17.83
N ALA A 90 8.28 -1.47 17.84
CA ALA A 90 9.53 -1.44 18.56
C ALA A 90 10.67 -1.13 17.55
N PRO A 91 11.64 -0.28 17.93
CA PRO A 91 11.74 0.47 19.20
C PRO A 91 10.72 1.61 19.32
N ASP A 92 10.42 2.03 20.55
CA ASP A 92 9.41 3.08 20.86
C ASP A 92 9.63 4.42 20.12
N ASN A 93 10.86 4.70 19.70
CA ASN A 93 11.22 5.90 18.93
C ASN A 93 11.17 5.70 17.40
N ALA A 94 10.66 4.58 16.91
CA ALA A 94 10.41 4.35 15.49
C ALA A 94 9.42 5.39 14.94
N VAL A 95 9.69 5.91 13.76
CA VAL A 95 8.89 6.99 13.16
C VAL A 95 8.39 6.67 11.76
N SER A 96 9.12 5.89 10.96
CA SER A 96 8.75 5.52 9.61
C SER A 96 9.20 4.11 9.28
N CYS A 97 8.51 3.47 8.33
CA CYS A 97 8.92 2.19 7.74
C CYS A 97 8.68 2.23 6.23
N SER A 98 9.38 1.37 5.48
CA SER A 98 9.28 1.33 4.01
C SER A 98 7.90 0.95 3.51
N GLU A 99 7.16 0.07 4.20
CA GLU A 99 5.75 -0.23 3.92
C GLU A 99 4.91 1.05 3.93
N GLY A 100 4.97 1.81 5.02
CA GLY A 100 4.22 3.05 5.16
C GLY A 100 4.66 4.11 4.16
N HIS A 101 5.93 4.10 3.83
CA HIS A 101 6.48 5.02 2.85
C HIS A 101 5.94 4.72 1.45
N GLY A 102 5.93 3.44 1.05
CA GLY A 102 5.32 2.98 -0.19
C GLY A 102 3.83 3.35 -0.27
N TYR A 103 3.06 3.11 0.81
CA TYR A 103 1.65 3.55 0.87
C TYR A 103 1.51 5.06 0.69
N GLY A 104 2.36 5.87 1.33
CA GLY A 104 2.33 7.33 1.19
C GLY A 104 2.61 7.81 -0.22
N MET A 105 3.56 7.20 -0.91
CA MET A 105 3.89 7.51 -2.30
C MET A 105 2.74 7.09 -3.24
N LEU A 106 2.16 5.89 -3.09
CA LEU A 106 0.99 5.44 -3.83
C LEU A 106 -0.20 6.40 -3.65
N ILE A 107 -0.54 6.71 -2.40
CA ILE A 107 -1.65 7.60 -2.07
C ILE A 107 -1.42 8.99 -2.68
N SER A 108 -0.22 9.56 -2.57
CA SER A 108 0.08 10.88 -3.13
C SER A 108 -0.07 10.92 -4.65
N ALA A 109 0.40 9.89 -5.36
CA ALA A 109 0.27 9.80 -6.81
C ALA A 109 -1.18 9.60 -7.25
N LEU A 110 -1.94 8.73 -6.57
CA LEU A 110 -3.34 8.43 -6.90
C LEU A 110 -4.32 9.55 -6.52
N MET A 111 -3.95 10.44 -5.59
CA MET A 111 -4.75 11.60 -5.20
C MET A 111 -4.34 12.89 -5.90
N ALA A 112 -3.41 12.84 -6.85
CA ALA A 112 -3.03 13.96 -7.69
C ALA A 112 -4.26 14.49 -8.47
N GLY A 113 -4.33 15.80 -8.66
CA GLY A 113 -5.49 16.46 -9.26
C GLY A 113 -6.56 16.86 -8.24
N TYR A 114 -6.81 16.05 -7.20
CA TYR A 114 -7.62 16.47 -6.05
C TYR A 114 -6.80 17.35 -5.08
N ASP A 115 -5.62 16.88 -4.70
CA ASP A 115 -4.74 17.64 -3.81
C ASP A 115 -3.70 18.42 -4.64
N PRO A 116 -3.73 19.76 -4.62
CA PRO A 116 -2.77 20.57 -5.37
C PRO A 116 -1.33 20.42 -4.87
N GLN A 117 -1.12 19.90 -3.65
CA GLN A 117 0.20 19.64 -3.06
C GLN A 117 0.66 18.18 -3.25
N ALA A 118 -0.10 17.33 -3.95
CA ALA A 118 0.21 15.90 -4.09
C ALA A 118 1.62 15.67 -4.63
N LYS A 119 2.05 16.46 -5.63
CA LYS A 119 3.40 16.37 -6.18
C LYS A 119 4.47 16.76 -5.15
N ASP A 120 4.26 17.82 -4.38
CA ASP A 120 5.21 18.26 -3.35
C ASP A 120 5.38 17.21 -2.25
N TYR A 121 4.28 16.54 -1.87
CA TYR A 121 4.32 15.43 -0.93
C TYR A 121 5.04 14.23 -1.51
N PHE A 122 4.73 13.86 -2.75
CA PHE A 122 5.41 12.77 -3.45
C PHE A 122 6.92 13.02 -3.55
N ASP A 123 7.32 14.19 -4.03
CA ASP A 123 8.72 14.58 -4.16
C ASP A 123 9.45 14.60 -2.82
N GLY A 124 8.77 15.02 -1.76
CA GLY A 124 9.33 15.01 -0.42
C GLY A 124 9.47 13.61 0.17
N LEU A 125 8.51 12.70 -0.11
CA LEU A 125 8.61 11.28 0.21
C LEU A 125 9.75 10.62 -0.59
N TYR A 126 9.85 10.90 -1.88
CA TYR A 126 10.95 10.41 -2.71
C TYR A 126 12.32 10.83 -2.14
N ARG A 127 12.49 12.11 -1.74
CA ARG A 127 13.76 12.57 -1.15
C ARG A 127 14.06 11.90 0.18
N PHE A 128 13.05 11.57 0.96
CA PHE A 128 13.22 10.80 2.19
C PHE A 128 13.67 9.36 1.88
N TYR A 129 13.00 8.67 0.95
CA TYR A 129 13.41 7.36 0.46
C TYR A 129 14.89 7.36 0.03
N LYS A 130 15.32 8.31 -0.80
CA LYS A 130 16.71 8.43 -1.26
C LYS A 130 17.72 8.78 -0.15
N ALA A 131 17.25 9.36 0.95
CA ALA A 131 18.09 9.68 2.12
C ALA A 131 18.23 8.49 3.10
N HIS A 132 17.42 7.44 2.92
CA HIS A 132 17.38 6.25 3.75
C HIS A 132 17.51 4.96 2.90
N PRO A 133 18.63 4.80 2.14
CA PRO A 133 18.82 3.63 1.29
C PRO A 133 19.11 2.39 2.12
N SER A 134 18.72 1.21 1.61
CA SER A 134 19.22 -0.03 2.18
C SER A 134 20.74 -0.11 2.08
N VAL A 135 21.36 -0.68 3.09
CA VAL A 135 22.83 -0.90 3.12
C VAL A 135 23.31 -1.88 2.06
N ASN A 136 22.42 -2.76 1.55
CA ASN A 136 22.77 -3.74 0.54
C ASN A 136 22.58 -3.20 -0.89
N ASN A 137 21.58 -2.35 -1.12
CA ASN A 137 21.34 -1.76 -2.43
C ASN A 137 20.73 -0.35 -2.32
N PRO A 138 21.40 0.69 -2.83
CA PRO A 138 20.95 2.08 -2.67
C PRO A 138 19.68 2.43 -3.49
N ALA A 139 19.19 1.54 -4.33
CA ALA A 139 17.91 1.68 -5.03
C ALA A 139 16.73 1.05 -4.26
N LEU A 140 16.97 0.51 -3.06
CA LEU A 140 15.97 0.00 -2.13
C LEU A 140 15.99 0.82 -0.85
N MET A 141 14.92 0.77 -0.06
CA MET A 141 14.78 1.57 1.15
C MET A 141 15.08 0.74 2.41
N ALA A 142 15.84 1.30 3.35
CA ALA A 142 15.94 0.78 4.71
C ALA A 142 14.54 0.67 5.34
N TRP A 143 14.20 -0.52 5.88
CA TRP A 143 12.80 -0.79 6.22
C TRP A 143 12.28 0.00 7.42
N GLN A 144 13.16 0.45 8.33
CA GLN A 144 12.70 1.19 9.52
C GLN A 144 13.59 2.37 9.87
N GLN A 145 12.99 3.51 10.21
CA GLN A 145 13.66 4.72 10.69
C GLN A 145 13.22 5.07 12.10
N ILE A 146 14.20 5.51 12.92
CA ILE A 146 14.01 5.95 14.29
C ILE A 146 14.39 7.41 14.47
N LYS A 147 13.80 8.05 15.48
CA LYS A 147 14.16 9.41 15.89
C LYS A 147 15.15 9.36 17.04
N THR A 148 16.30 10.00 16.87
CA THR A 148 17.33 10.11 17.92
C THR A 148 16.94 11.14 18.98
N GLY A 149 17.64 11.11 20.13
CA GLY A 149 17.48 12.11 21.17
C GLY A 149 17.83 13.55 20.71
N ALA A 150 18.67 13.69 19.69
CA ALA A 150 18.99 14.98 19.05
C ALA A 150 17.92 15.42 18.03
N GLY A 151 16.92 14.57 17.76
CA GLY A 151 15.82 14.84 16.83
C GLY A 151 16.14 14.55 15.37
N ASP A 152 17.27 13.87 15.08
CA ASP A 152 17.54 13.36 13.73
C ASP A 152 16.74 12.09 13.47
N ILE A 153 16.39 11.86 12.20
CA ILE A 153 15.82 10.60 11.74
C ILE A 153 16.94 9.81 11.06
N ILE A 154 17.17 8.61 11.54
CA ILE A 154 18.19 7.69 11.02
C ILE A 154 17.59 6.31 10.82
N ASP A 155 18.22 5.46 10.03
CA ASP A 155 17.83 4.05 9.91
C ASP A 155 18.10 3.33 11.23
N THR A 156 17.22 2.40 11.59
CA THR A 156 17.41 1.58 12.81
C THR A 156 18.70 0.77 12.65
N PRO A 157 19.71 1.00 13.51
CA PRO A 157 20.97 0.30 13.38
C PRO A 157 20.81 -1.20 13.72
N PRO A 158 21.67 -2.07 13.17
CA PRO A 158 21.68 -3.47 13.51
C PRO A 158 21.80 -3.71 15.01
N SER A 159 20.94 -4.57 15.55
CA SER A 159 20.95 -5.04 16.93
C SER A 159 20.73 -6.56 16.98
N ASN A 160 20.78 -7.17 18.16
CA ASN A 160 20.52 -8.60 18.31
C ASN A 160 19.07 -9.01 17.97
N SER A 161 18.16 -8.05 17.90
CA SER A 161 16.72 -8.29 17.69
C SER A 161 16.14 -7.55 16.50
N ASP A 162 16.88 -6.62 15.88
CA ASP A 162 16.36 -5.80 14.80
C ASP A 162 17.49 -5.23 13.93
N ASP A 163 17.26 -5.15 12.60
CA ASP A 163 18.13 -4.49 11.62
C ASP A 163 17.28 -3.72 10.63
N GLY A 164 16.94 -2.48 10.97
CA GLY A 164 16.14 -1.62 10.13
C GLY A 164 16.88 -1.02 8.95
N SER A 165 18.19 -1.28 8.81
CA SER A 165 19.03 -0.70 7.76
C SER A 165 18.95 -1.43 6.41
N ARG A 166 18.29 -2.60 6.37
CA ARG A 166 18.08 -3.42 5.16
C ARG A 166 16.67 -3.22 4.62
N SER A 167 16.41 -3.74 3.42
CA SER A 167 15.11 -3.53 2.79
C SER A 167 14.03 -4.54 3.22
N ALA A 168 12.77 -4.21 2.88
CA ALA A 168 11.63 -5.12 2.95
C ALA A 168 10.86 -5.05 1.64
N THR A 169 10.62 -6.22 1.04
CA THR A 169 10.09 -6.39 -0.32
C THR A 169 8.77 -5.67 -0.57
N ASP A 170 7.87 -5.65 0.41
CA ASP A 170 6.56 -4.97 0.26
C ASP A 170 6.72 -3.45 0.06
N GLY A 171 7.56 -2.82 0.86
CA GLY A 171 7.86 -1.39 0.74
C GLY A 171 8.55 -1.06 -0.59
N ASP A 172 9.55 -1.86 -0.97
CA ASP A 172 10.29 -1.67 -2.22
C ASP A 172 9.38 -1.78 -3.45
N MET A 173 8.47 -2.78 -3.47
CA MET A 173 7.52 -2.97 -4.57
C MET A 173 6.53 -1.81 -4.67
N ASP A 174 5.96 -1.34 -3.56
CA ASP A 174 5.04 -0.20 -3.56
C ASP A 174 5.74 1.11 -3.96
N ILE A 175 6.97 1.35 -3.51
CA ILE A 175 7.79 2.51 -3.92
C ILE A 175 8.06 2.48 -5.43
N ALA A 176 8.49 1.33 -5.97
CA ALA A 176 8.77 1.18 -7.39
C ALA A 176 7.51 1.42 -8.25
N TYR A 177 6.36 0.86 -7.85
CA TYR A 177 5.09 1.09 -8.53
C TYR A 177 4.65 2.55 -8.46
N ALA A 178 4.79 3.18 -7.30
CA ALA A 178 4.47 4.59 -7.12
C ALA A 178 5.33 5.52 -7.99
N LEU A 179 6.60 5.18 -8.23
CA LEU A 179 7.46 5.91 -9.15
C LEU A 179 6.99 5.81 -10.61
N LEU A 180 6.46 4.65 -11.03
CA LEU A 180 5.82 4.52 -12.34
C LEU A 180 4.55 5.36 -12.44
N LEU A 181 3.71 5.39 -11.39
CA LEU A 181 2.55 6.28 -11.31
C LEU A 181 2.96 7.75 -11.42
N ALA A 182 4.05 8.16 -10.74
CA ALA A 182 4.54 9.52 -10.75
C ALA A 182 5.04 9.96 -12.15
N ASP A 183 5.70 9.05 -12.88
CA ASP A 183 6.09 9.29 -14.28
C ASP A 183 4.87 9.63 -15.13
N LYS A 184 3.79 8.87 -15.00
CA LYS A 184 2.53 9.10 -15.74
C LYS A 184 1.81 10.37 -15.27
N GLN A 185 1.85 10.68 -13.97
CA GLN A 185 1.20 11.87 -13.41
C GLN A 185 1.89 13.17 -13.79
N TRP A 186 3.22 13.19 -13.76
CA TRP A 186 3.98 14.45 -13.82
C TRP A 186 5.13 14.45 -14.82
N GLY A 187 5.39 13.31 -15.49
CA GLY A 187 6.51 13.15 -16.41
C GLY A 187 7.86 13.08 -15.71
N SER A 188 8.87 12.63 -16.43
CA SER A 188 10.23 12.40 -15.95
C SER A 188 11.27 13.38 -16.48
N SER A 189 10.84 14.48 -17.11
CA SER A 189 11.74 15.52 -17.63
C SER A 189 12.10 16.62 -16.62
N GLY A 190 11.56 16.53 -15.40
CA GLY A 190 11.78 17.49 -14.32
C GLY A 190 13.04 17.21 -13.47
N PRO A 191 13.13 17.82 -12.27
CA PRO A 191 14.26 17.59 -11.36
C PRO A 191 14.40 16.14 -10.86
N ILE A 192 13.32 15.36 -10.89
CA ILE A 192 13.29 13.94 -10.56
C ILE A 192 12.86 13.19 -11.81
N ASP A 193 13.71 12.28 -12.28
CA ASP A 193 13.40 11.34 -13.35
C ASP A 193 12.73 10.09 -12.73
N TYR A 194 11.40 10.17 -12.51
CA TYR A 194 10.65 9.11 -11.86
C TYR A 194 10.74 7.78 -12.60
N LEU A 195 10.73 7.81 -13.94
CA LEU A 195 10.82 6.58 -14.73
C LEU A 195 12.16 5.89 -14.55
N SER A 196 13.26 6.64 -14.60
CA SER A 196 14.60 6.10 -14.39
C SER A 196 14.77 5.55 -12.98
N GLU A 197 14.29 6.27 -11.97
CA GLU A 197 14.33 5.84 -10.56
C GLU A 197 13.45 4.59 -10.34
N GLY A 198 12.26 4.56 -10.93
CA GLY A 198 11.37 3.38 -10.88
C GLY A 198 12.01 2.15 -11.51
N LYS A 199 12.63 2.29 -12.69
CA LYS A 199 13.36 1.21 -13.35
C LYS A 199 14.57 0.73 -12.53
N ALA A 200 15.29 1.64 -11.88
CA ALA A 200 16.39 1.29 -10.99
C ALA A 200 15.91 0.48 -9.78
N ALA A 201 14.80 0.87 -9.15
CA ALA A 201 14.19 0.12 -8.07
C ALA A 201 13.70 -1.27 -8.54
N ILE A 202 13.02 -1.34 -9.69
CA ILE A 202 12.56 -2.61 -10.29
C ILE A 202 13.72 -3.56 -10.56
N ALA A 203 14.83 -3.06 -11.09
CA ALA A 203 16.04 -3.86 -11.32
C ALA A 203 16.69 -4.34 -10.02
N ALA A 204 16.67 -3.49 -8.97
CA ALA A 204 17.17 -3.86 -7.66
C ALA A 204 16.30 -4.94 -7.00
N ILE A 205 14.96 -4.82 -7.05
CA ILE A 205 14.03 -5.84 -6.56
C ILE A 205 14.27 -7.18 -7.27
N MET A 206 14.40 -7.20 -8.60
CA MET A 206 14.68 -8.43 -9.35
C MET A 206 15.99 -9.08 -8.89
N LYS A 207 17.01 -8.27 -8.60
CA LYS A 207 18.33 -8.77 -8.20
C LYS A 207 18.34 -9.24 -6.73
N GLU A 208 17.77 -8.45 -5.82
CA GLU A 208 17.93 -8.63 -4.38
C GLU A 208 16.74 -9.35 -3.72
N ASP A 209 15.50 -9.05 -4.16
CA ASP A 209 14.27 -9.53 -3.50
C ASP A 209 13.63 -10.73 -4.22
N VAL A 210 14.17 -11.15 -5.36
CA VAL A 210 13.71 -12.33 -6.08
C VAL A 210 14.73 -13.44 -6.00
N ASN A 211 14.32 -14.62 -5.52
CA ASN A 211 15.11 -15.84 -5.67
C ASN A 211 14.94 -16.36 -7.09
N GLN A 212 15.91 -16.10 -7.96
CA GLN A 212 15.86 -16.43 -9.40
C GLN A 212 15.97 -17.95 -9.69
N GLN A 213 16.27 -18.79 -8.70
CA GLN A 213 16.28 -20.25 -8.88
C GLN A 213 14.84 -20.81 -8.97
N LYS A 214 13.89 -20.18 -8.26
CA LYS A 214 12.49 -20.55 -8.21
C LYS A 214 11.54 -19.43 -8.63
N TRP A 215 12.05 -18.24 -8.88
CA TRP A 215 11.27 -17.05 -9.20
C TRP A 215 10.28 -16.68 -8.08
N SER A 216 10.69 -16.89 -6.82
CA SER A 216 9.91 -16.53 -5.64
C SER A 216 10.37 -15.20 -5.05
N LEU A 217 9.44 -14.41 -4.55
CA LEU A 217 9.74 -13.22 -3.77
C LEU A 217 10.33 -13.63 -2.42
N LYS A 218 11.38 -12.94 -1.98
CA LYS A 218 12.00 -13.06 -0.65
C LYS A 218 11.41 -12.02 0.31
N PHE A 219 11.85 -12.00 1.55
CA PHE A 219 11.39 -11.02 2.55
C PHE A 219 12.04 -9.64 2.40
N GLY A 220 13.20 -9.58 1.75
CA GLY A 220 13.99 -8.38 1.54
C GLY A 220 15.39 -8.73 1.04
N ASP A 221 16.21 -7.72 0.82
CA ASP A 221 17.55 -7.81 0.26
C ASP A 221 18.59 -8.48 1.21
N TRP A 222 18.19 -8.78 2.43
CA TRP A 222 19.01 -9.47 3.44
C TRP A 222 18.96 -11.01 3.35
N VAL A 223 18.03 -11.53 2.55
CA VAL A 223 17.87 -12.98 2.40
C VAL A 223 18.74 -13.49 1.26
N GLU A 224 19.69 -14.37 1.56
CA GLU A 224 20.48 -15.03 0.53
C GLU A 224 19.67 -16.10 -0.19
N ASN A 225 19.93 -16.31 -1.50
CA ASN A 225 19.18 -17.27 -2.32
C ASN A 225 19.33 -18.73 -1.86
N ASN A 226 20.42 -19.06 -1.20
CA ASN A 226 20.74 -20.39 -0.68
C ASN A 226 20.57 -20.50 0.84
N ASP A 227 19.98 -19.50 1.47
CA ASP A 227 19.63 -19.57 2.88
C ASP A 227 18.69 -20.76 3.12
N PRO A 228 19.02 -21.67 4.08
CA PRO A 228 18.26 -22.89 4.28
C PRO A 228 16.84 -22.66 4.81
N ASP A 229 16.61 -21.57 5.54
CA ASP A 229 15.35 -21.25 6.20
C ASP A 229 14.52 -20.22 5.38
N TYR A 230 15.19 -19.19 4.86
CA TYR A 230 14.54 -18.04 4.25
C TYR A 230 14.69 -17.96 2.72
N GLY A 231 15.65 -18.65 2.11
CA GLY A 231 15.97 -18.48 0.68
C GLY A 231 14.79 -18.77 -0.28
N LEU A 232 13.87 -19.63 0.13
CA LEU A 232 12.62 -19.95 -0.59
C LEU A 232 11.37 -19.64 0.24
N ALA A 233 11.52 -18.95 1.37
CA ALA A 233 10.38 -18.45 2.12
C ALA A 233 9.85 -17.17 1.48
N THR A 234 8.54 -16.95 1.57
CA THR A 234 7.88 -15.79 0.97
C THR A 234 6.69 -15.34 1.81
N ARG A 235 6.33 -14.06 1.65
CA ARG A 235 5.22 -13.42 2.35
C ARG A 235 4.05 -13.20 1.37
N PRO A 236 2.91 -13.87 1.52
CA PRO A 236 1.75 -13.68 0.64
C PRO A 236 1.20 -12.26 0.53
N SER A 237 1.41 -11.39 1.49
CA SER A 237 1.09 -9.96 1.36
C SER A 237 1.88 -9.24 0.26
N ASP A 238 3.02 -9.80 -0.14
CA ASP A 238 3.87 -9.28 -1.21
C ASP A 238 3.44 -9.81 -2.60
N PHE A 239 2.40 -10.65 -2.68
CA PHE A 239 1.86 -11.15 -3.93
C PHE A 239 1.06 -10.06 -4.67
N MET A 240 1.77 -9.00 -5.03
CA MET A 240 1.26 -7.83 -5.73
C MET A 240 1.35 -8.06 -7.25
N LEU A 241 0.53 -8.95 -7.77
CA LEU A 241 0.62 -9.45 -9.15
C LEU A 241 0.49 -8.35 -10.21
N SER A 242 -0.34 -7.33 -9.96
CA SER A 242 -0.42 -6.15 -10.83
C SER A 242 0.90 -5.37 -10.88
N HIS A 243 1.63 -5.29 -9.75
CA HIS A 243 2.95 -4.66 -9.72
C HIS A 243 3.97 -5.47 -10.53
N LEU A 244 3.97 -6.81 -10.37
CA LEU A 244 4.86 -7.68 -11.15
C LEU A 244 4.67 -7.51 -12.67
N ARG A 245 3.41 -7.34 -13.12
CA ARG A 245 3.12 -7.05 -14.53
C ARG A 245 3.65 -5.68 -14.94
N ALA A 246 3.36 -4.66 -14.16
CA ALA A 246 3.85 -3.31 -14.42
C ALA A 246 5.39 -3.26 -14.47
N PHE A 247 6.06 -4.01 -13.59
CA PHE A 247 7.53 -4.10 -13.59
C PHE A 247 8.06 -4.77 -14.85
N GLY A 248 7.43 -5.86 -15.30
CA GLY A 248 7.78 -6.51 -16.55
C GLY A 248 7.63 -5.59 -17.76
N ASN A 249 6.53 -4.86 -17.82
CA ASN A 249 6.25 -3.91 -18.89
C ASN A 249 7.25 -2.74 -18.88
N ALA A 250 7.45 -2.11 -17.72
CA ALA A 250 8.33 -0.95 -17.59
C ALA A 250 9.81 -1.27 -17.85
N ALA A 251 10.28 -2.43 -17.37
CA ALA A 251 11.66 -2.88 -17.57
C ALA A 251 11.91 -3.57 -18.91
N GLY A 252 10.86 -4.04 -19.60
CA GLY A 252 10.99 -4.91 -20.76
C GLY A 252 11.63 -6.26 -20.43
N ASP A 253 11.47 -6.74 -19.16
CA ASP A 253 12.08 -7.98 -18.68
C ASP A 253 11.03 -9.09 -18.52
N PRO A 254 11.07 -10.14 -19.39
CA PRO A 254 10.10 -11.23 -19.33
C PRO A 254 10.24 -12.13 -18.09
N ASN A 255 11.29 -11.98 -17.29
CA ASN A 255 11.46 -12.76 -16.06
C ASN A 255 10.38 -12.42 -15.00
N TRP A 256 9.83 -11.22 -15.04
CA TRP A 256 8.71 -10.85 -14.16
C TRP A 256 7.47 -11.73 -14.39
N ALA A 257 7.24 -12.21 -15.60
CA ALA A 257 6.18 -13.20 -15.87
C ALA A 257 6.44 -14.52 -15.13
N LYS A 258 7.70 -14.96 -15.02
CA LYS A 258 8.05 -16.17 -14.25
C LYS A 258 7.80 -15.97 -12.74
N VAL A 259 8.08 -14.77 -12.22
CA VAL A 259 7.77 -14.43 -10.82
C VAL A 259 6.26 -14.48 -10.58
N ALA A 260 5.47 -13.88 -11.49
CA ALA A 260 4.02 -13.90 -11.41
C ALA A 260 3.45 -15.33 -11.50
N ASP A 261 3.95 -16.16 -12.42
CA ASP A 261 3.51 -17.54 -12.59
C ASP A 261 3.86 -18.41 -11.38
N ASN A 262 5.07 -18.27 -10.81
CA ASN A 262 5.42 -18.97 -9.58
C ASN A 262 4.56 -18.51 -8.39
N THR A 263 4.30 -17.20 -8.28
CA THR A 263 3.41 -16.64 -7.25
C THR A 263 2.02 -17.26 -7.33
N TYR A 264 1.42 -17.35 -8.52
CA TYR A 264 0.15 -18.08 -8.71
C TYR A 264 0.27 -19.56 -8.39
N GLY A 265 1.39 -20.21 -8.69
CA GLY A 265 1.68 -21.60 -8.31
C GLY A 265 1.68 -21.80 -6.80
N ILE A 266 2.24 -20.84 -6.05
CA ILE A 266 2.21 -20.84 -4.57
C ILE A 266 0.78 -20.68 -4.06
N ILE A 267 0.05 -19.67 -4.57
CA ILE A 267 -1.37 -19.44 -4.23
C ILE A 267 -2.18 -20.71 -4.43
N GLN A 268 -2.06 -21.33 -5.61
CA GLN A 268 -2.79 -22.56 -5.93
C GLN A 268 -2.40 -23.72 -5.00
N THR A 269 -1.10 -23.88 -4.71
CA THR A 269 -0.63 -24.94 -3.82
C THR A 269 -1.20 -24.79 -2.41
N ILE A 270 -1.13 -23.59 -1.85
CA ILE A 270 -1.66 -23.33 -0.50
C ILE A 270 -3.17 -23.49 -0.48
N SER A 271 -3.89 -22.89 -1.41
CA SER A 271 -5.36 -22.94 -1.42
C SER A 271 -5.90 -24.36 -1.66
N THR A 272 -5.23 -25.19 -2.45
CA THR A 272 -5.73 -26.56 -2.71
C THR A 272 -5.36 -27.57 -1.63
N LYS A 273 -4.17 -27.43 -1.02
CA LYS A 273 -3.67 -28.42 -0.05
C LYS A 273 -3.99 -28.06 1.41
N TYR A 274 -3.97 -26.77 1.74
CA TYR A 274 -4.00 -26.32 3.14
C TYR A 274 -5.24 -25.51 3.50
N SER A 275 -5.89 -24.88 2.51
CA SER A 275 -7.11 -24.10 2.72
C SER A 275 -8.20 -24.32 1.66
N PRO A 276 -8.54 -25.58 1.30
CA PRO A 276 -9.41 -25.87 0.16
C PRO A 276 -10.84 -25.35 0.30
N THR A 277 -11.28 -25.05 1.51
CA THR A 277 -12.63 -24.54 1.78
C THR A 277 -12.68 -23.03 2.02
N THR A 278 -11.53 -22.41 2.30
CA THR A 278 -11.44 -20.99 2.66
C THR A 278 -10.67 -20.17 1.65
N GLY A 279 -9.69 -20.77 0.96
CA GLY A 279 -8.75 -20.06 0.10
C GLY A 279 -7.80 -19.10 0.86
N LEU A 280 -7.74 -19.16 2.19
CA LEU A 280 -6.88 -18.31 2.99
C LEU A 280 -5.41 -18.63 2.74
N LEU A 281 -4.59 -17.59 2.63
CA LEU A 281 -3.12 -17.72 2.61
C LEU A 281 -2.55 -17.35 3.97
N PRO A 282 -1.45 -17.99 4.42
CA PRO A 282 -0.81 -17.64 5.70
C PRO A 282 0.00 -16.36 5.60
N ASP A 283 0.46 -15.83 6.72
CA ASP A 283 1.39 -14.69 6.74
C ASP A 283 2.71 -15.04 6.04
N PHE A 284 3.21 -16.28 6.25
CA PHE A 284 4.42 -16.75 5.60
C PHE A 284 4.26 -18.16 5.03
N VAL A 285 4.93 -18.38 3.91
CA VAL A 285 5.04 -19.66 3.19
C VAL A 285 6.51 -20.06 3.12
N VAL A 286 6.80 -21.34 3.32
CA VAL A 286 8.15 -21.92 3.23
C VAL A 286 8.19 -23.03 2.18
N TRP A 287 9.39 -23.33 1.69
CA TRP A 287 9.63 -24.51 0.90
C TRP A 287 9.97 -25.70 1.84
N SER A 288 9.13 -26.71 1.88
CA SER A 288 9.28 -27.87 2.73
C SER A 288 8.86 -29.15 2.01
N ASN A 289 9.64 -30.23 2.18
CA ASN A 289 9.34 -31.54 1.60
C ASN A 289 9.06 -31.53 0.09
N GLY A 290 9.80 -30.70 -0.64
CA GLY A 290 9.69 -30.60 -2.10
C GLY A 290 8.52 -29.77 -2.61
N GLY A 291 7.88 -28.93 -1.77
CA GLY A 291 6.78 -28.06 -2.13
C GLY A 291 6.59 -26.88 -1.18
N TYR A 292 5.75 -25.94 -1.58
CA TYR A 292 5.35 -24.83 -0.72
C TYR A 292 4.34 -25.27 0.34
N ALA A 293 4.51 -24.79 1.56
CA ALA A 293 3.65 -25.06 2.72
C ALA A 293 3.54 -23.82 3.60
N PRO A 294 2.46 -23.70 4.43
CA PRO A 294 2.44 -22.69 5.50
C PRO A 294 3.65 -22.81 6.39
N SER A 295 4.18 -21.68 6.86
CA SER A 295 5.34 -21.68 7.74
C SER A 295 5.06 -22.35 9.08
N PRO A 296 6.08 -22.86 9.76
CA PRO A 296 5.98 -23.18 11.19
C PRO A 296 5.74 -21.88 11.99
N PRO A 297 5.23 -22.00 13.24
CA PRO A 297 5.19 -20.89 14.18
C PRO A 297 6.57 -20.27 14.41
N ASN A 298 6.60 -18.94 14.58
CA ASN A 298 7.83 -18.17 14.87
C ASN A 298 8.93 -18.34 13.81
N LEU A 299 8.52 -18.39 12.52
CA LEU A 299 9.49 -18.35 11.43
C LEU A 299 10.21 -17.00 11.43
N LEU A 300 9.45 -15.91 11.49
CA LEU A 300 10.00 -14.54 11.42
C LEU A 300 9.40 -13.61 12.48
N GLU A 301 8.10 -13.66 12.75
CA GLU A 301 7.42 -12.66 13.58
C GLU A 301 6.74 -13.25 14.83
N THR A 302 5.82 -14.20 14.65
CA THR A 302 4.97 -14.69 15.73
C THR A 302 4.64 -16.19 15.63
N ASP A 303 3.98 -16.73 16.65
CA ASP A 303 3.41 -18.07 16.61
C ASP A 303 2.26 -18.23 15.59
N ARG A 304 1.82 -17.13 14.95
CA ARG A 304 0.74 -17.07 13.97
C ARG A 304 1.23 -17.03 12.51
N ASP A 305 2.54 -17.09 12.28
CA ASP A 305 3.17 -16.98 10.96
C ASP A 305 2.60 -17.93 9.91
N GLY A 306 2.15 -19.11 10.32
CA GLY A 306 1.49 -20.10 9.45
C GLY A 306 -0.01 -19.92 9.27
N TYR A 307 -0.62 -18.84 9.77
CA TYR A 307 -2.03 -18.53 9.68
C TYR A 307 -2.30 -17.26 8.87
N PHE A 308 -3.57 -17.06 8.47
CA PHE A 308 -4.03 -15.81 7.91
C PHE A 308 -4.13 -14.77 9.04
N SER A 309 -3.08 -13.97 9.20
CA SER A 309 -2.95 -12.99 10.27
C SER A 309 -2.66 -11.60 9.70
N TRP A 310 -1.88 -10.79 10.40
CA TRP A 310 -1.73 -9.37 10.07
C TRP A 310 -1.05 -9.09 8.73
N ASN A 311 -0.09 -9.91 8.29
CA ASN A 311 0.51 -9.77 6.97
C ASN A 311 -0.49 -10.18 5.87
N ALA A 312 -1.06 -11.37 5.99
CA ALA A 312 -1.97 -11.94 4.99
C ALA A 312 -3.30 -11.17 4.86
N ALA A 313 -3.65 -10.33 5.85
CA ALA A 313 -4.82 -9.46 5.79
C ALA A 313 -4.86 -8.61 4.50
N ARG A 314 -3.71 -8.32 3.88
CA ARG A 314 -3.58 -7.57 2.63
C ARG A 314 -3.91 -8.39 1.37
N VAL A 315 -3.84 -9.73 1.43
CA VAL A 315 -4.05 -10.62 0.27
C VAL A 315 -5.40 -10.39 -0.41
N PRO A 316 -6.53 -10.25 0.31
CA PRO A 316 -7.84 -10.01 -0.31
C PRO A 316 -7.99 -8.65 -1.02
N TRP A 317 -6.98 -7.79 -0.95
CA TRP A 317 -6.84 -6.58 -1.76
C TRP A 317 -5.80 -6.76 -2.88
N ARG A 318 -4.60 -7.28 -2.55
CA ARG A 318 -3.47 -7.34 -3.50
C ARG A 318 -3.76 -8.27 -4.69
N VAL A 319 -4.31 -9.45 -4.44
CA VAL A 319 -4.59 -10.43 -5.50
C VAL A 319 -5.76 -10.00 -6.42
N PRO A 320 -6.92 -9.53 -5.91
CA PRO A 320 -8.01 -9.08 -6.77
C PRO A 320 -7.66 -7.94 -7.72
N VAL A 321 -6.77 -7.03 -7.33
CA VAL A 321 -6.33 -5.91 -8.17
C VAL A 321 -5.75 -6.41 -9.50
N ASP A 322 -5.07 -7.55 -9.52
CA ASP A 322 -4.57 -8.13 -10.76
C ASP A 322 -5.71 -8.49 -11.72
N TYR A 323 -6.82 -9.09 -11.22
CA TYR A 323 -7.99 -9.35 -12.08
C TYR A 323 -8.65 -8.05 -12.53
N LEU A 324 -8.82 -7.08 -11.63
CA LEU A 324 -9.46 -5.80 -11.98
C LEU A 324 -8.78 -5.14 -13.17
N LEU A 325 -7.45 -5.18 -13.22
CA LEU A 325 -6.65 -4.51 -14.24
C LEU A 325 -6.36 -5.42 -15.45
N SER A 326 -5.93 -6.67 -15.24
CA SER A 326 -5.46 -7.56 -16.32
C SER A 326 -6.47 -8.58 -16.81
N GLY A 327 -7.49 -8.90 -16.00
CA GLY A 327 -8.43 -9.98 -16.30
C GLY A 327 -7.90 -11.39 -16.02
N ASP A 328 -6.80 -11.56 -15.29
CA ASP A 328 -6.24 -12.89 -14.99
C ASP A 328 -7.21 -13.72 -14.14
N THR A 329 -7.72 -14.79 -14.73
CA THR A 329 -8.73 -15.65 -14.09
C THR A 329 -8.19 -16.43 -12.89
N ARG A 330 -6.86 -16.55 -12.73
CA ARG A 330 -6.25 -17.17 -11.54
C ARG A 330 -6.53 -16.32 -10.30
N ALA A 331 -6.40 -14.99 -10.42
CA ALA A 331 -6.78 -14.05 -9.37
C ALA A 331 -8.29 -14.11 -9.07
N LEU A 332 -9.12 -14.14 -10.11
CA LEU A 332 -10.58 -14.26 -9.97
C LEU A 332 -10.97 -15.51 -9.17
N ASN A 333 -10.44 -16.68 -9.54
CA ASN A 333 -10.78 -17.94 -8.92
C ASN A 333 -10.37 -17.98 -7.44
N GLN A 334 -9.17 -17.54 -7.13
CA GLN A 334 -8.67 -17.42 -5.76
C GLN A 334 -9.55 -16.48 -4.93
N THR A 335 -9.84 -15.30 -5.46
CA THR A 335 -10.65 -14.29 -4.78
C THR A 335 -12.08 -14.75 -4.53
N LYS A 336 -12.73 -15.41 -5.52
CA LYS A 336 -14.09 -15.93 -5.36
C LYS A 336 -14.18 -16.95 -4.23
N LEU A 337 -13.20 -17.85 -4.10
CA LEU A 337 -13.16 -18.83 -3.03
C LEU A 337 -13.10 -18.16 -1.65
N THR A 338 -12.15 -17.25 -1.46
CA THR A 338 -11.93 -16.57 -0.18
C THR A 338 -13.11 -15.66 0.19
N ASN A 339 -13.63 -14.91 -0.80
CA ASN A 339 -14.77 -14.01 -0.57
C ASN A 339 -16.07 -14.76 -0.24
N ALA A 340 -16.35 -15.86 -0.94
CA ALA A 340 -17.51 -16.70 -0.64
C ALA A 340 -17.45 -17.30 0.78
N TRP A 341 -16.26 -17.73 1.18
CA TRP A 341 -16.05 -18.23 2.54
C TRP A 341 -16.32 -17.16 3.59
N ILE A 342 -15.69 -15.97 3.50
CA ILE A 342 -15.84 -14.94 4.55
C ILE A 342 -17.26 -14.37 4.61
N SER A 343 -17.91 -14.17 3.47
CA SER A 343 -19.31 -13.73 3.41
C SER A 343 -20.24 -14.73 4.12
N LYS A 344 -20.05 -16.02 3.86
CA LYS A 344 -20.80 -17.10 4.55
C LYS A 344 -20.47 -17.19 6.04
N LYS A 345 -19.17 -17.15 6.41
CA LYS A 345 -18.68 -17.22 7.79
C LYS A 345 -19.28 -16.13 8.68
N THR A 346 -19.41 -14.93 8.13
CA THR A 346 -19.93 -13.76 8.84
C THR A 346 -21.45 -13.59 8.69
N ASN A 347 -22.09 -14.41 7.86
CA ASN A 347 -23.47 -14.23 7.46
C ASN A 347 -23.75 -12.82 6.89
N GLY A 348 -22.84 -12.33 6.05
CA GLY A 348 -22.91 -11.00 5.42
C GLY A 348 -22.78 -9.81 6.38
N ASN A 349 -22.26 -10.03 7.59
CA ASN A 349 -22.06 -8.97 8.58
C ASN A 349 -20.57 -8.65 8.78
N PRO A 350 -20.05 -7.49 8.28
CA PRO A 350 -18.64 -7.12 8.41
C PRO A 350 -18.12 -7.03 9.85
N SER A 351 -18.99 -6.73 10.82
CA SER A 351 -18.58 -6.63 12.24
C SER A 351 -18.16 -7.99 12.85
N LYS A 352 -18.39 -9.09 12.13
CA LYS A 352 -17.97 -10.43 12.50
C LYS A 352 -16.66 -10.87 11.84
N ILE A 353 -16.05 -10.01 11.02
CA ILE A 353 -14.68 -10.23 10.53
C ILE A 353 -13.74 -9.93 11.69
N VAL A 354 -12.93 -10.91 12.08
CA VAL A 354 -11.98 -10.78 13.20
C VAL A 354 -10.55 -10.68 12.71
N ALA A 355 -9.65 -10.27 13.60
CA ALA A 355 -8.22 -10.13 13.30
C ALA A 355 -7.53 -11.50 13.29
N GLY A 356 -7.72 -12.20 12.18
CA GLY A 356 -7.04 -13.44 11.87
C GLY A 356 -7.85 -14.72 11.98
N TYR A 357 -7.41 -15.68 11.17
CA TYR A 357 -8.02 -17.00 11.07
C TYR A 357 -6.95 -18.09 10.83
N LYS A 358 -7.16 -19.26 11.38
CA LYS A 358 -6.48 -20.46 10.89
C LYS A 358 -6.89 -20.74 9.44
N LEU A 359 -6.07 -21.46 8.69
CA LEU A 359 -6.36 -21.73 7.28
C LEU A 359 -7.64 -22.56 7.04
N ASN A 360 -8.12 -23.28 8.05
CA ASN A 360 -9.43 -23.97 8.01
C ASN A 360 -10.64 -23.04 8.28
N GLY A 361 -10.38 -21.76 8.60
CA GLY A 361 -11.39 -20.75 8.87
C GLY A 361 -11.81 -20.60 10.33
N ASP A 362 -11.15 -21.27 11.27
CA ASP A 362 -11.37 -21.01 12.69
C ASP A 362 -10.77 -19.65 13.06
N PRO A 363 -11.46 -18.80 13.82
CA PRO A 363 -10.91 -17.51 14.24
C PRO A 363 -9.72 -17.71 15.17
N LEU A 364 -8.75 -16.82 15.10
CA LEU A 364 -7.71 -16.66 16.13
C LEU A 364 -8.30 -15.95 17.36
N ASP A 365 -7.59 -15.99 18.48
CA ASP A 365 -8.11 -15.53 19.77
C ASP A 365 -8.36 -14.00 19.83
N ASP A 366 -7.82 -13.22 18.90
CA ASP A 366 -8.12 -11.78 18.77
C ASP A 366 -9.49 -11.60 18.12
N ASN A 367 -10.50 -11.43 18.93
CA ASN A 367 -11.88 -11.25 18.47
C ASN A 367 -12.21 -9.81 18.05
N ASP A 368 -11.25 -8.89 18.06
CA ASP A 368 -11.50 -7.49 17.73
C ASP A 368 -11.63 -7.30 16.21
N PRO A 369 -12.72 -6.66 15.74
CA PRO A 369 -12.87 -6.30 14.35
C PRO A 369 -11.78 -5.31 13.94
N ALA A 370 -11.01 -5.63 12.91
CA ALA A 370 -9.98 -4.74 12.40
C ALA A 370 -10.28 -4.30 10.97
N ILE A 371 -10.14 -2.99 10.73
CA ILE A 371 -10.38 -2.39 9.40
C ILE A 371 -9.38 -2.92 8.36
N ALA A 372 -8.17 -3.31 8.80
CA ALA A 372 -7.15 -3.92 7.96
C ALA A 372 -7.58 -5.26 7.33
N TYR A 373 -8.59 -5.92 7.90
CA TYR A 373 -9.17 -7.16 7.36
C TYR A 373 -10.42 -6.88 6.54
N SER A 374 -11.32 -6.03 7.01
CA SER A 374 -12.60 -5.78 6.35
C SER A 374 -12.47 -4.99 5.05
N ALA A 375 -11.52 -4.04 4.97
CA ALA A 375 -11.32 -3.24 3.77
C ALA A 375 -10.78 -4.07 2.57
N PRO A 376 -9.78 -4.96 2.72
CA PRO A 376 -9.37 -5.88 1.67
C PRO A 376 -10.50 -6.79 1.16
N PHE A 377 -11.33 -7.32 2.05
CA PHE A 377 -12.49 -8.13 1.62
C PHE A 377 -13.52 -7.33 0.81
N ALA A 378 -13.61 -6.01 1.00
CA ALA A 378 -14.46 -5.19 0.15
C ALA A 378 -13.94 -5.11 -1.29
N VAL A 379 -12.63 -5.09 -1.52
CA VAL A 379 -12.04 -5.21 -2.86
C VAL A 379 -12.33 -6.58 -3.45
N SER A 380 -12.15 -7.65 -2.68
CA SER A 380 -12.50 -9.02 -3.11
C SER A 380 -13.97 -9.16 -3.56
N ALA A 381 -14.88 -8.46 -2.89
CA ALA A 381 -16.30 -8.52 -3.21
C ALA A 381 -16.65 -7.89 -4.58
N MET A 382 -15.79 -7.02 -5.13
CA MET A 382 -16.01 -6.38 -6.44
C MET A 382 -16.04 -7.36 -7.61
N LEU A 383 -15.45 -8.55 -7.48
CA LEU A 383 -15.16 -9.44 -8.59
C LEU A 383 -16.35 -10.30 -9.04
N ASP A 384 -17.50 -10.21 -8.36
CA ASP A 384 -18.69 -10.99 -8.71
C ASP A 384 -19.97 -10.21 -8.40
N SER A 385 -20.85 -10.09 -9.39
CA SER A 385 -22.12 -9.35 -9.25
C SER A 385 -23.06 -9.92 -8.19
N SER A 386 -22.94 -11.20 -7.85
CA SER A 386 -23.71 -11.82 -6.76
C SER A 386 -23.37 -11.25 -5.39
N ASN A 387 -22.23 -10.58 -5.25
CA ASN A 387 -21.76 -9.98 -4.00
C ASN A 387 -22.29 -8.54 -3.76
N GLN A 388 -23.20 -8.02 -4.59
CA GLN A 388 -23.59 -6.61 -4.51
C GLN A 388 -24.02 -6.16 -3.11
N ASN A 389 -24.86 -6.92 -2.43
CA ASN A 389 -25.30 -6.60 -1.07
C ASN A 389 -24.15 -6.69 -0.05
N TRP A 390 -23.27 -7.67 -0.23
CA TRP A 390 -22.10 -7.85 0.62
C TRP A 390 -21.13 -6.67 0.46
N LEU A 391 -20.80 -6.28 -0.78
CA LEU A 391 -19.97 -5.11 -1.08
C LEU A 391 -20.57 -3.83 -0.50
N ASN A 392 -21.87 -3.62 -0.66
CA ASN A 392 -22.56 -2.45 -0.09
C ASN A 392 -22.41 -2.39 1.44
N THR A 393 -22.51 -3.54 2.11
CA THR A 393 -22.42 -3.62 3.57
C THR A 393 -20.98 -3.41 4.05
N LEU A 394 -19.99 -3.99 3.35
CA LEU A 394 -18.57 -3.75 3.59
C LEU A 394 -18.22 -2.28 3.41
N TRP A 395 -18.62 -1.66 2.30
CA TRP A 395 -18.38 -0.24 2.04
C TRP A 395 -18.93 0.65 3.16
N LYS A 396 -20.19 0.42 3.57
CA LYS A 396 -20.76 1.13 4.73
C LYS A 396 -19.91 0.99 5.98
N SER A 397 -19.42 -0.20 6.26
CA SER A 397 -18.61 -0.48 7.45
C SER A 397 -17.29 0.28 7.42
N ILE A 398 -16.56 0.23 6.30
CA ILE A 398 -15.23 0.86 6.20
C ILE A 398 -15.29 2.38 6.15
N VAL A 399 -16.34 2.96 5.54
CA VAL A 399 -16.56 4.42 5.50
C VAL A 399 -16.89 4.96 6.88
N ASN A 400 -17.76 4.28 7.62
CA ASN A 400 -18.23 4.73 8.92
C ASN A 400 -17.22 4.48 10.06
N ALA A 401 -16.22 3.63 9.86
CA ALA A 401 -15.19 3.40 10.87
C ALA A 401 -14.38 4.67 11.14
N PRO A 402 -14.30 5.13 12.41
CA PRO A 402 -13.54 6.33 12.74
C PRO A 402 -12.04 6.14 12.48
N THR A 403 -11.38 7.13 11.92
CA THR A 403 -9.92 7.11 11.72
C THR A 403 -9.18 7.09 13.06
N SER A 404 -9.71 7.76 14.08
CA SER A 404 -9.13 7.80 15.43
C SER A 404 -9.16 6.47 16.18
N SER A 405 -10.01 5.53 15.77
CA SER A 405 -10.15 4.20 16.41
C SER A 405 -9.32 3.11 15.72
N ASN A 406 -8.55 3.47 14.72
CA ASN A 406 -7.74 2.52 13.95
C ASN A 406 -6.30 2.98 13.89
N SER A 407 -5.38 2.02 13.82
CA SER A 407 -3.95 2.26 13.68
C SER A 407 -3.59 2.83 12.31
N TYR A 408 -2.34 3.27 12.17
CA TYR A 408 -1.72 3.64 10.91
C TYR A 408 -1.95 2.56 9.83
N TYR A 409 -1.67 1.31 10.17
CA TYR A 409 -1.78 0.16 9.27
C TYR A 409 -3.19 0.01 8.70
N GLY A 410 -4.18 -0.08 9.59
CA GLY A 410 -5.58 -0.21 9.19
C GLY A 410 -6.10 0.97 8.38
N ASN A 411 -5.71 2.20 8.73
CA ASN A 411 -6.15 3.40 8.01
C ASN A 411 -5.52 3.53 6.63
N SER A 412 -4.26 3.15 6.47
CA SER A 412 -3.57 3.18 5.17
C SER A 412 -4.14 2.15 4.20
N ILE A 413 -4.30 0.89 4.65
CA ILE A 413 -4.92 -0.18 3.86
C ILE A 413 -6.35 0.20 3.48
N ARG A 414 -7.15 0.70 4.43
CA ARG A 414 -8.51 1.16 4.14
C ARG A 414 -8.55 2.19 3.02
N LEU A 415 -7.70 3.21 3.07
CA LEU A 415 -7.69 4.28 2.08
C LEU A 415 -7.33 3.73 0.69
N LEU A 416 -6.30 2.88 0.59
CA LEU A 416 -5.90 2.25 -0.68
C LEU A 416 -6.99 1.32 -1.23
N CYS A 417 -7.66 0.55 -0.36
CA CYS A 417 -8.83 -0.24 -0.75
C CYS A 417 -9.99 0.65 -1.23
N MET A 418 -10.27 1.78 -0.56
CA MET A 418 -11.33 2.72 -0.97
C MET A 418 -11.02 3.38 -2.32
N ILE A 419 -9.77 3.74 -2.59
CA ILE A 419 -9.30 4.22 -3.90
C ILE A 419 -9.58 3.16 -4.97
N THR A 420 -9.26 1.89 -4.69
CA THR A 420 -9.55 0.77 -5.60
C THR A 420 -11.05 0.59 -5.83
N ILE A 421 -11.85 0.54 -4.76
CA ILE A 421 -13.30 0.28 -4.84
C ILE A 421 -14.04 1.40 -5.60
N SER A 422 -13.61 2.64 -5.46
CA SER A 422 -14.18 3.77 -6.18
C SER A 422 -13.78 3.84 -7.66
N GLY A 423 -12.85 2.97 -8.12
CA GLY A 423 -12.38 2.94 -9.51
C GLY A 423 -11.25 3.93 -9.78
N ASN A 424 -10.44 4.23 -8.77
CA ASN A 424 -9.37 5.22 -8.91
C ASN A 424 -7.96 4.62 -8.77
N TRP A 425 -7.86 3.30 -8.84
CA TRP A 425 -6.58 2.58 -8.98
C TRP A 425 -6.38 2.19 -10.44
N TRP A 426 -5.27 2.56 -11.04
CA TRP A 426 -4.96 2.34 -12.44
C TRP A 426 -3.56 1.74 -12.66
N ASP A 427 -3.31 1.16 -13.84
CA ASP A 427 -2.02 0.58 -14.23
C ASP A 427 -1.16 1.65 -14.92
N PRO A 428 0.01 2.02 -14.34
CA PRO A 428 0.89 3.01 -14.95
C PRO A 428 1.58 2.53 -16.25
N THR A 429 1.38 1.27 -16.64
CA THR A 429 1.98 0.71 -17.85
C THR A 429 0.97 0.33 -18.92
N ASP A 430 -0.32 0.58 -18.68
CA ASP A 430 -1.32 0.40 -19.72
C ASP A 430 -1.06 1.38 -20.87
N ALA A 431 -1.08 0.85 -22.10
CA ALA A 431 -0.85 1.65 -23.30
C ALA A 431 -1.97 2.65 -23.63
N SER A 432 -3.12 2.50 -22.98
CA SER A 432 -4.24 3.44 -23.09
C SER A 432 -4.15 4.61 -22.11
N ASN A 433 -3.23 4.56 -21.16
CA ASN A 433 -2.99 5.59 -20.16
C ASN A 433 -1.79 6.50 -20.52
#